data_d288dd6ee26af52fb884a35b8ca497b2
#
_entry.id   d288dd6ee26af52fb884a35b8ca497b2
#
_cell.length_a   1.000
_cell.length_b   1.000
_cell.length_c   1.000
_cell.angle_alpha   90.00
_cell.angle_beta   90.00
_cell.angle_gamma   90.00
#
_symmetry.space_group_name_H-M   'P 1'
#
loop_
_entity.id
_entity.type
_entity.pdbx_description
1 polymer ?
#
loop_
_entity_poly.entity_id
_entity_poly.type
_entity_poly.pdbx_seq_one_letter_code
_entity_poly.pdbx_strand_id
1 'polypeptide(L)'
;MAKPAPPHAVVLGDARITINAIPAQVFEALTNQERLVEWWGDDVRVDAQIGGVYEATLPNRRLEATITTIEGPRKLSFAWPLAKEDRSVVTTVAYELYPKGPQTAVHVTHHSPETVAGDWGAMWQQALDLLKSYLETPQPASEG
;
A
#
# COMPACT_ATOMS: atom_id res chain seq x y z
N MET A 1 -25.52 21.88 -5.89
CA MET A 1 -25.21 21.47 -4.85
C MET A 1 -24.01 20.73 -4.88
N ALA A 2 -23.24 21.03 -4.11
CA ALA A 2 -22.04 20.42 -4.13
C ALA A 2 -22.27 19.00 -3.92
N LYS A 3 -21.62 18.20 -4.67
CA LYS A 3 -21.67 16.92 -4.45
C LYS A 3 -20.77 16.62 -3.40
N PRO A 4 -21.16 16.19 -2.35
CA PRO A 4 -20.24 15.86 -1.32
C PRO A 4 -19.43 14.70 -1.75
N ALA A 5 -18.36 14.51 -1.12
CA ALA A 5 -17.60 13.32 -1.26
C ALA A 5 -18.55 12.17 -1.13
N PRO A 6 -18.32 11.10 -1.80
CA PRO A 6 -19.23 10.01 -1.77
C PRO A 6 -19.54 9.72 -0.33
N PRO A 7 -20.74 9.96 0.06
CA PRO A 7 -21.05 9.77 1.44
C PRO A 7 -20.95 8.35 1.84
N HIS A 8 -20.78 7.48 0.88
CA HIS A 8 -20.70 6.13 1.22
C HIS A 8 -19.32 5.61 1.15
N ALA A 9 -18.31 6.44 1.14
CA ALA A 9 -16.97 5.94 1.20
C ALA A 9 -16.81 5.22 2.53
N VAL A 10 -16.62 3.94 2.45
CA VAL A 10 -16.45 3.10 3.62
C VAL A 10 -14.98 2.90 3.83
N VAL A 11 -14.51 3.01 5.08
CA VAL A 11 -13.11 2.72 5.38
C VAL A 11 -13.04 1.23 5.68
N LEU A 12 -12.46 0.48 4.76
CA LEU A 12 -12.27 -0.96 4.97
C LEU A 12 -11.10 -1.22 5.90
N GLY A 13 -10.04 -0.44 5.79
CA GLY A 13 -8.87 -0.61 6.63
C GLY A 13 -8.16 0.70 6.84
N ASP A 14 -7.46 0.82 7.97
CA ASP A 14 -6.72 2.01 8.33
C ASP A 14 -5.62 1.54 9.26
N ALA A 15 -4.37 1.74 8.88
CA ALA A 15 -3.25 1.29 9.68
C ALA A 15 -2.15 2.31 9.66
N ARG A 16 -1.38 2.38 10.73
CA ARG A 16 -0.29 3.33 10.87
C ARG A 16 0.90 2.68 11.52
N ILE A 17 2.08 3.17 11.17
CA ILE A 17 3.30 2.68 11.79
C ILE A 17 4.38 3.75 11.64
N THR A 18 5.35 3.75 12.53
CA THR A 18 6.52 4.60 12.39
C THR A 18 7.71 3.69 12.13
N ILE A 19 8.48 4.02 11.09
CA ILE A 19 9.58 3.19 10.63
C ILE A 19 10.88 3.98 10.75
N ASN A 20 11.91 3.31 11.23
CA ASN A 20 13.21 3.94 11.39
C ASN A 20 13.96 3.94 10.04
N ALA A 21 13.45 4.71 9.12
CA ALA A 21 14.03 4.89 7.79
C ALA A 21 13.49 6.20 7.24
N ILE A 22 14.25 6.84 6.36
CA ILE A 22 13.81 8.11 5.78
C ILE A 22 12.74 7.87 4.73
N PRO A 23 11.91 8.88 4.44
CA PRO A 23 10.81 8.68 3.49
C PRO A 23 11.23 8.13 2.13
N ALA A 24 12.37 8.55 1.61
CA ALA A 24 12.82 8.04 0.31
C ALA A 24 13.03 6.53 0.33
N GLN A 25 13.56 6.00 1.42
CA GLN A 25 13.78 4.57 1.54
C GLN A 25 12.46 3.82 1.69
N VAL A 26 11.54 4.38 2.45
CA VAL A 26 10.22 3.76 2.62
C VAL A 26 9.49 3.76 1.29
N PHE A 27 9.54 4.89 0.58
CA PHE A 27 8.84 5.00 -0.68
C PHE A 27 9.39 4.03 -1.71
N GLU A 28 10.70 3.85 -1.73
CA GLU A 28 11.32 2.90 -2.64
C GLU A 28 10.85 1.48 -2.32
N ALA A 29 10.75 1.13 -1.05
CA ALA A 29 10.28 -0.20 -0.68
C ALA A 29 8.83 -0.44 -1.10
N LEU A 30 8.05 0.64 -1.24
CA LEU A 30 6.64 0.54 -1.64
C LEU A 30 6.46 0.53 -3.15
N THR A 31 7.42 1.06 -3.92
CA THR A 31 7.23 1.25 -5.35
C THR A 31 8.21 0.48 -6.22
N ASN A 32 9.27 -0.04 -5.65
CA ASN A 32 10.28 -0.77 -6.42
C ASN A 32 9.91 -2.24 -6.46
N GLN A 33 9.72 -2.77 -7.66
CA GLN A 33 9.29 -4.14 -7.87
C GLN A 33 10.20 -5.16 -7.18
N GLU A 34 11.49 -4.95 -7.26
CA GLU A 34 12.44 -5.88 -6.67
C GLU A 34 12.41 -5.85 -5.14
N ARG A 35 12.13 -4.68 -4.57
CA ARG A 35 12.00 -4.58 -3.12
C ARG A 35 10.72 -5.22 -2.63
N LEU A 36 9.64 -5.04 -3.35
CA LEU A 36 8.35 -5.60 -2.95
C LEU A 36 8.40 -7.12 -2.90
N VAL A 37 9.16 -7.74 -3.79
CA VAL A 37 9.33 -9.19 -3.77
C VAL A 37 10.03 -9.61 -2.48
N GLU A 38 10.89 -8.77 -1.95
CA GLU A 38 11.67 -9.13 -0.77
C GLU A 38 10.86 -9.08 0.52
N TRP A 39 9.83 -8.23 0.59
CA TRP A 39 9.14 -8.09 1.86
C TRP A 39 7.63 -8.34 1.80
N TRP A 40 7.02 -8.23 0.64
CA TRP A 40 5.57 -8.21 0.60
C TRP A 40 4.94 -9.41 -0.08
N GLY A 41 5.23 -9.64 -1.33
CA GLY A 41 4.54 -10.68 -2.06
C GLY A 41 5.39 -11.27 -3.16
N ASP A 42 4.80 -12.21 -3.89
CA ASP A 42 5.47 -12.85 -5.00
C ASP A 42 4.91 -12.33 -6.30
N ASP A 43 5.61 -12.63 -7.40
CA ASP A 43 5.10 -12.33 -8.73
C ASP A 43 4.67 -10.87 -8.83
N VAL A 44 5.56 -9.97 -8.41
CA VAL A 44 5.26 -8.55 -8.32
C VAL A 44 5.55 -7.87 -9.65
N ARG A 45 4.65 -7.00 -10.07
CA ARG A 45 4.84 -6.15 -11.25
C ARG A 45 4.43 -4.74 -10.89
N VAL A 46 5.32 -3.80 -11.02
CA VAL A 46 5.03 -2.40 -10.73
C VAL A 46 5.58 -1.51 -11.84
N ASP A 47 4.70 -0.70 -12.42
CA ASP A 47 5.09 0.35 -13.33
C ASP A 47 4.83 1.64 -12.57
N ALA A 48 5.87 2.24 -12.00
CA ALA A 48 5.72 3.30 -11.01
C ALA A 48 5.39 4.65 -11.65
N GLN A 49 4.21 4.72 -12.22
CA GLN A 49 3.69 5.96 -12.80
C GLN A 49 2.17 5.91 -12.76
N ILE A 50 1.55 7.07 -12.90
CA ILE A 50 0.08 7.13 -12.92
C ILE A 50 -0.40 6.31 -14.11
N GLY A 51 -1.37 5.44 -13.86
CA GLY A 51 -1.88 4.52 -14.87
C GLY A 51 -1.11 3.22 -14.96
N GLY A 52 0.01 3.10 -14.25
CA GLY A 52 0.82 1.89 -14.28
C GLY A 52 0.25 0.79 -13.40
N VAL A 53 0.66 -0.44 -13.67
CA VAL A 53 0.18 -1.58 -12.88
C VAL A 53 0.86 -1.63 -11.53
N TYR A 54 0.16 -2.19 -10.57
CA TYR A 54 0.70 -2.42 -9.23
C TYR A 54 0.12 -3.78 -8.80
N GLU A 55 0.89 -4.83 -9.04
CA GLU A 55 0.39 -6.20 -8.89
C GLU A 55 1.30 -7.04 -8.03
N ALA A 56 0.71 -7.92 -7.25
CA ALA A 56 1.45 -8.84 -6.42
C ALA A 56 0.57 -10.01 -6.02
N THR A 57 1.18 -11.17 -5.80
CA THR A 57 0.48 -12.31 -5.24
C THR A 57 0.74 -12.32 -3.74
N LEU A 58 -0.31 -12.14 -2.97
CA LEU A 58 -0.26 -12.15 -1.52
C LEU A 58 -0.70 -13.52 -1.03
N PRO A 59 -0.47 -13.86 0.25
CA PRO A 59 -0.77 -15.20 0.72
C PRO A 59 -2.21 -15.66 0.46
N ASN A 60 -3.18 -14.75 0.58
CA ASN A 60 -4.57 -15.14 0.47
C ASN A 60 -5.30 -14.53 -0.71
N ARG A 61 -4.62 -13.74 -1.53
CA ARG A 61 -5.29 -13.10 -2.66
C ARG A 61 -4.29 -12.47 -3.60
N ARG A 62 -4.77 -12.14 -4.76
CA ARG A 62 -3.97 -11.46 -5.77
C ARG A 62 -4.33 -9.99 -5.77
N LEU A 63 -3.33 -9.13 -5.75
CA LEU A 63 -3.53 -7.69 -5.89
C LEU A 63 -3.31 -7.34 -7.35
N GLU A 64 -4.30 -6.78 -8.01
CA GLU A 64 -4.16 -6.30 -9.39
C GLU A 64 -4.74 -4.90 -9.43
N ALA A 65 -3.87 -3.93 -9.26
CA ALA A 65 -4.30 -2.54 -9.09
C ALA A 65 -3.65 -1.64 -10.12
N THR A 66 -4.17 -0.42 -10.22
CA THR A 66 -3.65 0.60 -11.12
C THR A 66 -3.32 1.83 -10.30
N ILE A 67 -2.11 2.36 -10.49
CA ILE A 67 -1.66 3.52 -9.73
C ILE A 67 -2.45 4.74 -10.15
N THR A 68 -3.04 5.42 -9.18
CA THR A 68 -3.80 6.63 -9.43
C THR A 68 -3.07 7.88 -8.97
N THR A 69 -2.18 7.77 -7.99
CA THR A 69 -1.36 8.88 -7.52
C THR A 69 0.01 8.35 -7.15
N ILE A 70 1.05 9.05 -7.59
CA ILE A 70 2.39 8.72 -7.16
C ILE A 70 3.17 10.02 -7.07
N GLU A 71 3.48 10.43 -5.84
CA GLU A 71 4.22 11.65 -5.56
C GLU A 71 5.30 11.29 -4.55
N GLY A 72 6.44 10.89 -5.05
CA GLY A 72 7.52 10.45 -4.18
C GLY A 72 8.17 11.61 -3.47
N PRO A 73 8.55 11.43 -2.25
CA PRO A 73 8.38 10.21 -1.45
C PRO A 73 7.19 10.28 -0.48
N ARG A 74 6.11 10.92 -0.85
CA ARG A 74 5.06 11.26 0.08
C ARG A 74 3.74 10.53 -0.09
N LYS A 75 3.37 10.20 -1.33
CA LYS A 75 2.06 9.62 -1.59
C LYS A 75 2.09 8.55 -2.64
N LEU A 76 1.38 7.47 -2.40
CA LEU A 76 1.14 6.43 -3.39
C LEU A 76 -0.29 5.97 -3.19
N SER A 77 -1.10 6.02 -4.25
CA SER A 77 -2.41 5.42 -4.16
C SER A 77 -2.70 4.63 -5.42
N PHE A 78 -3.56 3.62 -5.28
CA PHE A 78 -3.93 2.80 -6.41
C PHE A 78 -5.38 2.35 -6.28
N ALA A 79 -6.00 2.09 -7.41
CA ALA A 79 -7.35 1.57 -7.48
C ALA A 79 -7.26 0.05 -7.54
N TRP A 80 -8.01 -0.63 -6.68
CA TRP A 80 -7.94 -2.08 -6.55
C TRP A 80 -9.34 -2.66 -6.66
N PRO A 81 -9.67 -3.29 -7.81
CA PRO A 81 -10.98 -3.94 -7.95
C PRO A 81 -11.03 -5.18 -7.07
N LEU A 82 -12.08 -5.29 -6.30
CA LEU A 82 -12.31 -6.45 -5.45
C LEU A 82 -13.59 -7.13 -5.86
N ALA A 83 -13.60 -8.45 -5.82
CA ALA A 83 -14.80 -9.19 -6.13
C ALA A 83 -15.82 -9.07 -5.01
N LYS A 84 -17.05 -8.85 -5.37
CA LYS A 84 -18.14 -8.85 -4.40
C LYS A 84 -19.34 -9.50 -5.06
N GLU A 85 -19.66 -10.71 -4.63
CA GLU A 85 -20.71 -11.50 -5.24
C GLU A 85 -20.36 -11.74 -6.72
N ASP A 86 -21.18 -11.29 -7.64
CA ASP A 86 -20.91 -11.53 -9.06
C ASP A 86 -20.41 -10.29 -9.78
N ARG A 87 -19.87 -9.32 -9.05
CA ARG A 87 -19.39 -8.09 -9.66
C ARG A 87 -18.11 -7.64 -8.97
N SER A 88 -17.54 -6.56 -9.48
CA SER A 88 -16.35 -5.97 -8.88
C SER A 88 -16.69 -4.64 -8.26
N VAL A 89 -16.01 -4.34 -7.16
CA VAL A 89 -16.09 -3.04 -6.51
C VAL A 89 -14.70 -2.45 -6.58
N VAL A 90 -14.56 -1.26 -7.17
CA VAL A 90 -13.25 -0.63 -7.26
C VAL A 90 -12.98 0.12 -5.97
N THR A 91 -11.96 -0.31 -5.25
CA THR A 91 -11.58 0.32 -3.99
C THR A 91 -10.30 1.13 -4.21
N THR A 92 -9.95 1.97 -3.25
CA THR A 92 -8.77 2.81 -3.33
C THR A 92 -7.91 2.61 -2.09
N VAL A 93 -6.63 2.35 -2.33
CA VAL A 93 -5.66 2.23 -1.25
C VAL A 93 -4.73 3.44 -1.36
N ALA A 94 -4.47 4.11 -0.25
CA ALA A 94 -3.59 5.27 -0.23
C ALA A 94 -2.57 5.14 0.89
N TYR A 95 -1.30 5.31 0.51
CA TYR A 95 -0.21 5.41 1.46
C TYR A 95 0.22 6.86 1.55
N GLU A 96 0.36 7.36 2.76
CA GLU A 96 0.90 8.69 2.99
C GLU A 96 2.08 8.59 3.93
N LEU A 97 3.17 9.24 3.57
CA LEU A 97 4.41 9.19 4.33
C LEU A 97 4.71 10.57 4.88
N TYR A 98 4.99 10.62 6.18
CA TYR A 98 5.27 11.87 6.87
C TYR A 98 6.65 11.79 7.53
N PRO A 99 7.55 12.69 7.18
CA PRO A 99 8.88 12.66 7.82
C PRO A 99 8.76 13.01 9.31
N LYS A 100 9.49 12.25 10.12
CA LYS A 100 9.56 12.50 11.57
C LYS A 100 11.02 12.39 11.99
N GLY A 101 11.81 13.44 11.74
CA GLY A 101 13.23 13.39 11.99
C GLY A 101 13.88 12.32 11.14
N PRO A 102 14.59 11.39 11.73
CA PRO A 102 15.22 10.30 10.96
C PRO A 102 14.24 9.19 10.64
N GLN A 103 12.99 9.29 11.09
CA GLN A 103 12.00 8.26 10.91
C GLN A 103 10.91 8.72 9.95
N THR A 104 10.04 7.81 9.57
CA THR A 104 8.90 8.10 8.71
C THR A 104 7.65 7.49 9.33
N ALA A 105 6.60 8.30 9.46
CA ALA A 105 5.29 7.80 9.83
C ALA A 105 4.57 7.41 8.55
N VAL A 106 4.04 6.20 8.50
CA VAL A 106 3.34 5.68 7.33
C VAL A 106 1.89 5.45 7.70
N HIS A 107 1.00 5.95 6.90
CA HIS A 107 -0.44 5.77 7.10
C HIS A 107 -1.03 5.19 5.82
N VAL A 108 -1.68 4.04 5.93
CA VAL A 108 -2.36 3.44 4.80
C VAL A 108 -3.84 3.39 5.10
N THR A 109 -4.64 3.80 4.11
CA THR A 109 -6.10 3.72 4.21
C THR A 109 -6.63 2.96 3.01
N HIS A 110 -7.69 2.21 3.23
CA HIS A 110 -8.33 1.44 2.18
C HIS A 110 -9.80 1.82 2.18
N HIS A 111 -10.23 2.52 1.16
CA HIS A 111 -11.60 3.03 1.04
C HIS A 111 -12.36 2.28 -0.05
N SER A 112 -13.64 2.18 0.12
CA SER A 112 -14.51 1.48 -0.83
C SER A 112 -15.84 2.22 -0.92
N PRO A 113 -16.51 2.21 -2.09
CA PRO A 113 -17.86 2.76 -2.16
C PRO A 113 -18.87 1.92 -1.40
N GLU A 114 -18.56 0.69 -1.09
CA GLU A 114 -19.46 -0.15 -0.31
C GLU A 114 -18.65 -1.15 0.50
N THR A 115 -19.29 -1.74 1.49
CA THR A 115 -18.63 -2.71 2.34
C THR A 115 -18.22 -3.95 1.56
N VAL A 116 -17.02 -4.41 1.79
CA VAL A 116 -16.51 -5.66 1.22
C VAL A 116 -15.99 -6.51 2.37
N ALA A 117 -16.43 -7.73 2.45
CA ALA A 117 -16.05 -8.61 3.56
C ALA A 117 -14.55 -8.89 3.57
N GLY A 118 -13.99 -8.96 4.75
CA GLY A 118 -12.57 -9.25 4.92
C GLY A 118 -12.03 -8.52 6.13
N ASP A 119 -10.89 -9.01 6.61
CA ASP A 119 -10.23 -8.39 7.75
C ASP A 119 -9.16 -7.43 7.22
N TRP A 120 -9.62 -6.36 6.61
CA TRP A 120 -8.74 -5.44 5.89
C TRP A 120 -7.81 -4.69 6.83
N GLY A 121 -8.30 -4.31 8.01
CA GLY A 121 -7.45 -3.62 8.97
C GLY A 121 -6.25 -4.45 9.38
N ALA A 122 -6.49 -5.72 9.69
CA ALA A 122 -5.41 -6.61 10.08
C ALA A 122 -4.46 -6.85 8.92
N MET A 123 -4.99 -6.97 7.71
CA MET A 123 -4.16 -7.16 6.53
C MET A 123 -3.19 -6.01 6.33
N TRP A 124 -3.70 -4.78 6.42
CA TRP A 124 -2.84 -3.62 6.22
C TRP A 124 -1.87 -3.41 7.37
N GLN A 125 -2.29 -3.71 8.61
CA GLN A 125 -1.37 -3.63 9.73
C GLN A 125 -0.23 -4.63 9.57
N GLN A 126 -0.56 -5.84 9.11
CA GLN A 126 0.47 -6.84 8.87
C GLN A 126 1.42 -6.39 7.77
N ALA A 127 0.88 -5.77 6.71
CA ALA A 127 1.72 -5.26 5.64
C ALA A 127 2.69 -4.21 6.17
N LEU A 128 2.22 -3.29 7.01
CA LEU A 128 3.09 -2.28 7.59
C LEU A 128 4.13 -2.89 8.53
N ASP A 129 3.74 -3.91 9.29
CA ASP A 129 4.68 -4.59 10.17
C ASP A 129 5.80 -5.26 9.37
N LEU A 130 5.44 -5.86 8.24
CA LEU A 130 6.43 -6.48 7.36
C LEU A 130 7.36 -5.44 6.76
N LEU A 131 6.80 -4.31 6.35
CA LEU A 131 7.59 -3.22 5.78
C LEU A 131 8.59 -2.69 6.81
N LYS A 132 8.13 -2.48 8.03
CA LYS A 132 8.99 -2.01 9.10
C LYS A 132 10.11 -3.01 9.38
N SER A 133 9.75 -4.27 9.50
CA SER A 133 10.74 -5.31 9.75
C SER A 133 11.80 -5.36 8.66
N TYR A 134 11.35 -5.25 7.42
CA TYR A 134 12.25 -5.30 6.28
C TYR A 134 13.23 -4.13 6.30
N LEU A 135 12.73 -2.94 6.56
CA LEU A 135 13.57 -1.75 6.49
C LEU A 135 14.47 -1.58 7.73
N GLU A 136 14.05 -2.11 8.86
CA GLU A 136 14.82 -1.97 10.09
C GLU A 136 15.76 -3.15 10.36
N THR A 137 15.64 -4.21 9.59
CA THR A 137 16.54 -5.33 9.75
C THR A 137 17.85 -5.02 9.04
N PRO A 138 18.99 -5.12 9.73
CA PRO A 138 20.26 -4.87 9.07
C PRO A 138 20.44 -5.81 7.91
N GLN A 139 20.81 -5.26 6.76
CA GLN A 139 21.06 -6.08 5.60
C GLN A 139 22.34 -6.87 5.84
N PRO A 140 22.38 -8.14 5.47
CA PRO A 140 23.63 -8.86 5.55
C PRO A 140 24.62 -8.11 4.71
N ALA A 141 25.80 -8.09 5.23
CA ALA A 141 26.78 -7.34 4.56
C ALA A 141 26.85 -7.80 3.19
N SER A 142 26.39 -7.26 2.57
CA SER A 142 26.39 -7.77 1.38
C SER A 142 27.57 -7.51 0.72
N GLU A 143 27.65 -7.57 1.49
CA GLU A 143 28.17 -7.39 1.26
C GLU A 143 28.80 -7.49 1.03
N GLY A 144 29.04 -7.63 0.81
CA GLY A 144 29.63 -7.46 0.53
C GLY A 144 29.86 -7.45 0.06
#